data_60b0da7652b9cb361ecca0f86dd5dca0
#
_entry.id   60b0da7652b9cb361ecca0f86dd5dca0
#
_cell.length_a   1.000
_cell.length_b   1.000
_cell.length_c   1.000
_cell.angle_alpha   90.00
_cell.angle_beta   90.00
_cell.angle_gamma   90.00
#
_symmetry.space_group_name_H-M   'P 1'
#
loop_
_entity.id
_entity.type
_entity.pdbx_description
1 polymer ?
#
loop_
_entity_poly.entity_id
_entity_poly.type
_entity_poly.pdbx_seq_one_letter_code
_entity_poly.pdbx_strand_id
1 'polypeptide(L)'
;MKTKKTVNALSVACLAANLLLFAGVAHAMGDDSDAKKTPDCPKGQIYDSKTKSCMVDKGSMISDQDKTQYAYHLAKTGRYQEALTVLNTLKDQNTKEAWNYRGYATRKLGRTDEGISYYQKSIAIDANYAKVREYLGEAYMIKGRPDLAKAQLATI
;
A
#
# COMPACT_ATOMS: atom_id res chain seq x y z
N MET A 1 -25.36 -71.15 -35.36
CA MET A 1 -25.87 -69.85 -35.84
C MET A 1 -25.11 -68.79 -35.15
N LYS A 2 -24.22 -68.10 -35.85
CA LYS A 2 -23.34 -67.01 -35.27
C LYS A 2 -23.81 -65.66 -35.83
N THR A 3 -24.39 -64.83 -35.03
CA THR A 3 -24.75 -63.47 -35.40
C THR A 3 -23.59 -62.51 -34.99
N LYS A 4 -22.94 -61.90 -35.99
CA LYS A 4 -21.96 -60.85 -35.82
C LYS A 4 -22.70 -59.54 -35.57
N LYS A 5 -22.42 -58.90 -34.44
CA LYS A 5 -22.83 -57.48 -34.17
C LYS A 5 -21.74 -56.53 -34.65
N THR A 6 -22.09 -55.72 -35.61
CA THR A 6 -21.29 -54.60 -36.11
C THR A 6 -21.31 -53.48 -35.10
N VAL A 7 -20.12 -52.98 -34.74
CA VAL A 7 -19.97 -51.83 -33.85
C VAL A 7 -19.84 -50.58 -34.71
N ASN A 8 -20.81 -49.68 -34.60
CA ASN A 8 -20.77 -48.38 -35.25
C ASN A 8 -19.81 -47.45 -34.48
N ALA A 9 -18.86 -46.91 -35.20
CA ALA A 9 -17.99 -45.86 -34.71
C ALA A 9 -18.78 -44.56 -34.58
N LEU A 10 -18.98 -44.07 -33.36
CA LEU A 10 -19.49 -42.72 -33.11
C LEU A 10 -18.31 -41.74 -33.12
N SER A 11 -18.44 -40.78 -33.99
CA SER A 11 -17.54 -39.62 -34.13
C SER A 11 -17.52 -38.79 -32.85
N VAL A 12 -16.36 -38.63 -32.26
CA VAL A 12 -16.15 -37.69 -31.16
C VAL A 12 -15.98 -36.31 -31.77
N ALA A 13 -17.00 -35.48 -31.60
CA ALA A 13 -16.92 -34.03 -31.91
C ALA A 13 -16.08 -33.33 -30.85
N CYS A 14 -14.95 -32.79 -31.25
CA CYS A 14 -14.14 -31.89 -30.44
C CYS A 14 -14.88 -30.59 -30.19
N LEU A 15 -15.41 -30.42 -28.99
CA LEU A 15 -15.84 -29.12 -28.48
C LEU A 15 -14.60 -28.31 -28.12
N ALA A 16 -14.25 -27.34 -28.97
CA ALA A 16 -13.26 -26.32 -28.69
C ALA A 16 -13.84 -25.41 -27.58
N ALA A 17 -13.34 -25.58 -26.35
CA ALA A 17 -13.63 -24.68 -25.28
C ALA A 17 -12.83 -23.38 -25.53
N ASN A 18 -13.54 -22.29 -25.86
CA ASN A 18 -13.01 -20.93 -25.89
C ASN A 18 -12.64 -20.54 -24.46
N LEU A 19 -11.35 -20.63 -24.11
CA LEU A 19 -10.77 -19.94 -22.96
C LEU A 19 -10.78 -18.43 -23.28
N LEU A 20 -11.81 -17.75 -22.78
CA LEU A 20 -11.77 -16.30 -22.67
C LEU A 20 -10.69 -15.94 -21.64
N LEU A 21 -9.52 -15.55 -22.14
CA LEU A 21 -8.50 -14.86 -21.38
C LEU A 21 -9.09 -13.54 -20.89
N PHE A 22 -9.58 -13.53 -19.64
CA PHE A 22 -9.78 -12.30 -18.92
C PHE A 22 -8.39 -11.70 -18.70
N ALA A 23 -7.95 -10.83 -19.60
CA ALA A 23 -6.88 -9.91 -19.34
C ALA A 23 -7.36 -8.98 -18.21
N GLY A 24 -7.09 -9.37 -16.95
CA GLY A 24 -7.28 -8.51 -15.81
C GLY A 24 -6.47 -7.25 -16.06
N VAL A 25 -7.14 -6.12 -16.30
CA VAL A 25 -6.53 -4.80 -16.23
C VAL A 25 -6.08 -4.61 -14.78
N ALA A 26 -4.80 -4.93 -14.53
CA ALA A 26 -4.14 -4.49 -13.32
C ALA A 26 -4.12 -2.96 -13.38
N HIS A 27 -5.11 -2.34 -12.76
CA HIS A 27 -5.05 -0.91 -12.47
C HIS A 27 -3.85 -0.72 -11.54
N ALA A 28 -2.85 -0.02 -12.04
CA ALA A 28 -1.72 0.43 -11.23
C ALA A 28 -2.28 1.30 -10.11
N MET A 29 -2.47 0.69 -8.94
CA MET A 29 -2.86 1.38 -7.74
C MET A 29 -1.71 2.25 -7.27
N GLY A 30 -1.95 3.54 -7.23
CA GLY A 30 -1.16 4.56 -6.54
C GLY A 30 0.31 4.63 -6.95
N ASP A 31 0.73 5.81 -7.37
CA ASP A 31 2.12 6.08 -7.76
C ASP A 31 3.08 5.92 -6.56
N ASP A 32 3.55 4.70 -6.34
CA ASP A 32 4.64 4.38 -5.41
C ASP A 32 6.02 4.69 -6.00
N SER A 33 6.08 5.38 -7.14
CA SER A 33 7.32 5.64 -7.89
C SER A 33 8.33 6.45 -7.08
N ASP A 34 7.87 7.34 -6.22
CA ASP A 34 8.76 8.18 -5.40
C ASP A 34 9.48 7.41 -4.30
N ALA A 35 8.84 6.40 -3.71
CA ALA A 35 9.49 5.55 -2.71
C ALA A 35 10.67 4.74 -3.28
N LYS A 36 10.59 4.34 -4.55
CA LYS A 36 11.67 3.58 -5.22
C LYS A 36 12.87 4.44 -5.64
N LYS A 37 12.70 5.75 -5.75
CA LYS A 37 13.77 6.69 -6.13
C LYS A 37 14.61 7.16 -4.94
N THR A 38 14.11 6.99 -3.73
CA THR A 38 14.81 7.40 -2.51
C THR A 38 15.81 6.33 -2.12
N PRO A 39 17.12 6.64 -1.98
CA PRO A 39 18.12 5.66 -1.57
C PRO A 39 17.92 5.17 -0.14
N ASP A 40 18.32 3.92 0.12
CA ASP A 40 18.41 3.40 1.47
C ASP A 40 19.59 4.01 2.21
N CYS A 41 19.31 4.64 3.35
CA CYS A 41 20.36 5.15 4.22
C CYS A 41 20.67 4.16 5.36
N PRO A 42 21.88 4.19 5.91
CA PRO A 42 22.22 3.50 7.13
C PRO A 42 21.25 3.85 8.27
N LYS A 43 21.08 2.92 9.22
CA LYS A 43 20.18 3.14 10.36
C LYS A 43 20.52 4.42 11.12
N GLY A 44 19.49 5.22 11.42
CA GLY A 44 19.65 6.50 12.11
C GLY A 44 20.02 7.69 11.21
N GLN A 45 20.14 7.46 9.90
CA GLN A 45 20.31 8.52 8.91
C GLN A 45 19.04 8.69 8.08
N ILE A 46 18.84 9.89 7.56
CA ILE A 46 17.72 10.28 6.71
C ILE A 46 18.29 10.82 5.39
N TYR A 47 17.68 10.46 4.29
CA TYR A 47 18.04 11.02 3.00
C TYR A 47 17.56 12.46 2.89
N ASP A 48 18.51 13.37 2.64
CA ASP A 48 18.24 14.79 2.37
C ASP A 48 18.27 15.02 0.86
N SER A 49 17.14 15.45 0.30
CA SER A 49 16.97 15.66 -1.14
C SER A 49 17.80 16.84 -1.68
N LYS A 50 18.14 17.81 -0.83
CA LYS A 50 18.94 18.99 -1.21
C LYS A 50 20.42 18.66 -1.40
N THR A 51 20.98 17.93 -0.43
CA THR A 51 22.39 17.51 -0.48
C THR A 51 22.59 16.20 -1.22
N LYS A 52 21.49 15.48 -1.55
CA LYS A 52 21.47 14.15 -2.17
C LYS A 52 22.32 13.13 -1.39
N SER A 53 22.27 13.20 -0.08
CA SER A 53 23.08 12.38 0.81
C SER A 53 22.33 11.92 2.05
N CYS A 54 22.80 10.82 2.64
CA CYS A 54 22.29 10.34 3.92
C CYS A 54 22.93 11.12 5.07
N MET A 55 22.12 11.70 5.94
CA MET A 55 22.59 12.56 7.05
C MET A 55 21.95 12.13 8.37
N VAL A 56 22.69 12.25 9.46
CA VAL A 56 22.13 12.20 10.81
C VAL A 56 21.37 13.50 11.05
N ASP A 57 20.08 13.40 11.41
CA ASP A 57 19.30 14.58 11.77
C ASP A 57 19.74 15.12 13.13
N LYS A 58 20.52 16.19 13.11
CA LYS A 58 20.95 16.93 14.33
C LYS A 58 20.00 18.10 14.59
N GLY A 59 18.71 17.81 14.65
CA GLY A 59 17.67 18.81 14.92
C GLY A 59 17.46 19.79 13.75
N SER A 60 16.36 19.78 13.12
CA SER A 60 15.88 20.73 12.11
C SER A 60 16.73 21.00 10.86
N MET A 61 17.84 20.30 10.62
CA MET A 61 18.63 20.46 9.40
C MET A 61 17.93 19.87 8.18
N ILE A 62 17.22 18.77 8.37
CA ILE A 62 16.43 18.10 7.32
C ILE A 62 15.00 18.61 7.38
N SER A 63 14.42 18.94 6.23
CA SER A 63 13.05 19.45 6.15
C SER A 63 12.03 18.38 6.59
N ASP A 64 10.88 18.81 7.12
CA ASP A 64 9.79 17.88 7.46
C ASP A 64 9.27 17.13 6.21
N GLN A 65 9.36 17.76 5.04
CA GLN A 65 9.01 17.12 3.78
C GLN A 65 9.95 15.93 3.47
N ASP A 66 11.28 16.13 3.57
CA ASP A 66 12.25 15.05 3.33
C ASP A 66 12.11 13.95 4.37
N LYS A 67 11.91 14.29 5.65
CA LYS A 67 11.64 13.33 6.71
C LYS A 67 10.40 12.50 6.42
N THR A 68 9.31 13.14 6.01
CA THR A 68 8.05 12.47 5.70
C THR A 68 8.19 11.53 4.51
N GLN A 69 8.86 11.97 3.44
CA GLN A 69 9.14 11.15 2.27
C GLN A 69 10.06 9.97 2.60
N TYR A 70 11.10 10.22 3.40
CA TYR A 70 12.00 9.16 3.82
C TYR A 70 11.31 8.13 4.74
N ALA A 71 10.45 8.58 5.64
CA ALA A 71 9.63 7.69 6.46
C ALA A 71 8.70 6.81 5.60
N TYR A 72 8.12 7.37 4.53
CA TYR A 72 7.36 6.59 3.56
C TYR A 72 8.22 5.53 2.88
N HIS A 73 9.42 5.91 2.39
CA HIS A 73 10.37 4.97 1.81
C HIS A 73 10.72 3.83 2.78
N LEU A 74 11.07 4.15 4.02
CA LEU A 74 11.33 3.15 5.07
C LEU A 74 10.15 2.20 5.28
N ALA A 75 8.94 2.74 5.32
CA ALA A 75 7.73 1.93 5.49
C ALA A 75 7.48 1.02 4.28
N LYS A 76 7.73 1.48 3.05
CA LYS A 76 7.57 0.66 1.83
C LYS A 76 8.65 -0.43 1.70
N THR A 77 9.82 -0.24 2.31
CA THR A 77 10.92 -1.23 2.36
C THR A 77 10.86 -2.14 3.59
N GLY A 78 9.78 -2.05 4.41
CA GLY A 78 9.55 -2.93 5.56
C GLY A 78 10.22 -2.46 6.86
N ARG A 79 10.89 -1.31 6.86
CA ARG A 79 11.55 -0.70 8.03
C ARG A 79 10.56 0.12 8.86
N TYR A 80 9.45 -0.52 9.27
CA TYR A 80 8.28 0.18 9.86
C TYR A 80 8.59 0.93 11.15
N GLN A 81 9.39 0.32 12.06
CA GLN A 81 9.75 0.96 13.32
C GLN A 81 10.63 2.19 13.11
N GLU A 82 11.54 2.14 12.12
CA GLU A 82 12.37 3.27 11.76
C GLU A 82 11.55 4.39 11.11
N ALA A 83 10.57 4.04 10.28
CA ALA A 83 9.62 5.00 9.72
C ALA A 83 8.89 5.78 10.84
N LEU A 84 8.39 5.08 11.86
CA LEU A 84 7.76 5.72 13.01
C LEU A 84 8.74 6.61 13.79
N THR A 85 9.98 6.18 13.96
CA THR A 85 11.03 6.98 14.61
C THR A 85 11.27 8.28 13.86
N VAL A 86 11.40 8.22 12.54
CA VAL A 86 11.58 9.44 11.70
C VAL A 86 10.36 10.36 11.78
N LEU A 87 9.14 9.82 11.69
CA LEU A 87 7.91 10.61 11.81
C LEU A 87 7.79 11.32 13.17
N ASN A 88 8.35 10.76 14.23
CA ASN A 88 8.37 11.39 15.55
C ASN A 88 9.32 12.58 15.65
N THR A 89 10.21 12.79 14.68
CA THR A 89 11.13 13.94 14.63
C THR A 89 10.58 15.13 13.82
N LEU A 90 9.40 15.00 13.23
CA LEU A 90 8.75 16.10 12.50
C LEU A 90 8.46 17.27 13.45
N LYS A 91 8.67 18.49 13.00
CA LYS A 91 8.27 19.70 13.72
C LYS A 91 6.76 19.86 13.69
N ASP A 92 6.15 19.69 12.51
CA ASP A 92 4.71 19.58 12.32
C ASP A 92 4.31 18.12 12.12
N GLN A 93 3.78 17.52 13.18
CA GLN A 93 3.31 16.15 13.19
C GLN A 93 1.85 16.02 12.73
N ASN A 94 1.15 17.14 12.54
CA ASN A 94 -0.28 17.17 12.24
C ASN A 94 -0.56 17.39 10.75
N THR A 95 0.17 16.70 9.87
CA THR A 95 -0.09 16.69 8.42
C THR A 95 -0.81 15.41 8.00
N LYS A 96 -1.55 15.48 6.89
CA LYS A 96 -2.27 14.31 6.35
C LYS A 96 -1.30 13.18 5.99
N GLU A 97 -0.14 13.50 5.42
CA GLU A 97 0.90 12.54 5.07
C GLU A 97 1.51 11.88 6.30
N ALA A 98 1.86 12.66 7.33
CA ALA A 98 2.42 12.13 8.56
C ALA A 98 1.47 11.13 9.23
N TRP A 99 0.19 11.46 9.35
CA TRP A 99 -0.82 10.56 9.91
C TRP A 99 -1.03 9.33 9.03
N ASN A 100 -1.09 9.50 7.70
CA ASN A 100 -1.22 8.38 6.77
C ASN A 100 -0.06 7.37 6.92
N TYR A 101 1.18 7.86 6.93
CA TYR A 101 2.34 6.97 7.01
C TYR A 101 2.54 6.37 8.40
N ARG A 102 2.14 7.06 9.48
CA ARG A 102 2.02 6.45 10.81
C ARG A 102 1.01 5.30 10.79
N GLY A 103 -0.16 5.52 10.19
CA GLY A 103 -1.18 4.50 10.03
C GLY A 103 -0.65 3.28 9.29
N TYR A 104 0.03 3.50 8.17
CA TYR A 104 0.60 2.42 7.37
C TYR A 104 1.64 1.61 8.15
N ALA A 105 2.64 2.25 8.73
CA ALA A 105 3.71 1.58 9.47
C ALA A 105 3.17 0.83 10.70
N THR A 106 2.24 1.45 11.44
CA THR A 106 1.62 0.86 12.64
C THR A 106 0.77 -0.36 12.28
N ARG A 107 -0.02 -0.28 11.22
CA ARG A 107 -0.81 -1.41 10.72
C ARG A 107 0.09 -2.58 10.27
N LYS A 108 1.17 -2.28 9.56
CA LYS A 108 2.15 -3.31 9.11
C LYS A 108 2.89 -3.98 10.29
N LEU A 109 2.97 -3.32 11.44
CA LEU A 109 3.45 -3.91 12.71
C LEU A 109 2.36 -4.73 13.43
N GLY A 110 1.20 -4.97 12.82
CA GLY A 110 0.09 -5.76 13.38
C GLY A 110 -0.88 -4.95 14.26
N ARG A 111 -0.64 -3.69 14.51
CA ARG A 111 -1.49 -2.80 15.33
C ARG A 111 -2.56 -2.14 14.47
N THR A 112 -3.47 -2.95 13.89
CA THR A 112 -4.41 -2.50 12.87
C THR A 112 -5.39 -1.45 13.38
N ASP A 113 -5.94 -1.60 14.59
CA ASP A 113 -6.91 -0.63 15.13
C ASP A 113 -6.28 0.75 15.38
N GLU A 114 -5.05 0.77 15.87
CA GLU A 114 -4.28 2.00 16.04
C GLU A 114 -3.96 2.64 14.66
N GLY A 115 -3.60 1.83 13.68
CA GLY A 115 -3.40 2.28 12.29
C GLY A 115 -4.66 2.93 11.72
N ILE A 116 -5.85 2.34 11.95
CA ILE A 116 -7.14 2.91 11.55
C ILE A 116 -7.34 4.30 12.20
N SER A 117 -7.03 4.45 13.47
CA SER A 117 -7.17 5.75 14.14
C SER A 117 -6.28 6.83 13.52
N TYR A 118 -5.09 6.49 13.09
CA TYR A 118 -4.19 7.42 12.40
C TYR A 118 -4.71 7.78 10.99
N TYR A 119 -5.25 6.83 10.24
CA TYR A 119 -5.88 7.11 8.96
C TYR A 119 -7.08 8.05 9.10
N GLN A 120 -7.89 7.88 10.15
CA GLN A 120 -9.01 8.78 10.43
C GLN A 120 -8.54 10.21 10.71
N LYS A 121 -7.42 10.40 11.43
CA LYS A 121 -6.80 11.73 11.64
C LYS A 121 -6.33 12.34 10.31
N SER A 122 -5.75 11.54 9.41
CA SER A 122 -5.37 12.00 8.08
C SER A 122 -6.57 12.47 7.26
N ILE A 123 -7.66 11.70 7.26
CA ILE A 123 -8.91 12.06 6.57
C ILE A 123 -9.56 13.33 7.17
N ALA A 124 -9.45 13.52 8.49
CA ALA A 124 -9.97 14.73 9.14
C ALA A 124 -9.25 16.00 8.67
N ILE A 125 -8.00 15.91 8.24
CA ILE A 125 -7.24 17.04 7.66
C ILE A 125 -7.60 17.23 6.18
N ASP A 126 -7.69 16.13 5.41
CA ASP A 126 -8.02 16.17 3.99
C ASP A 126 -8.95 15.00 3.64
N ALA A 127 -10.24 15.29 3.54
CA ALA A 127 -11.25 14.30 3.21
C ALA A 127 -11.10 13.70 1.79
N ASN A 128 -10.38 14.37 0.90
CA ASN A 128 -10.17 13.94 -0.49
C ASN A 128 -8.83 13.24 -0.70
N TYR A 129 -8.09 12.95 0.37
CA TYR A 129 -6.81 12.27 0.25
C TYR A 129 -6.98 10.79 -0.12
N ALA A 130 -6.98 10.49 -1.41
CA ALA A 130 -7.26 9.16 -1.96
C ALA A 130 -6.35 8.06 -1.37
N LYS A 131 -5.04 8.32 -1.24
CA LYS A 131 -4.07 7.34 -0.72
C LYS A 131 -4.42 6.85 0.71
N VAL A 132 -4.88 7.72 1.59
CA VAL A 132 -5.27 7.30 2.94
C VAL A 132 -6.55 6.46 2.93
N ARG A 133 -7.48 6.75 2.03
CA ARG A 133 -8.72 5.97 1.90
C ARG A 133 -8.44 4.54 1.40
N GLU A 134 -7.51 4.40 0.46
CA GLU A 134 -7.03 3.10 0.02
C GLU A 134 -6.49 2.27 1.20
N TYR A 135 -5.55 2.85 1.97
CA TYR A 135 -4.94 2.15 3.11
C TYR A 135 -5.93 1.87 4.25
N LEU A 136 -6.90 2.76 4.46
CA LEU A 136 -7.98 2.53 5.42
C LEU A 136 -8.91 1.40 4.93
N GLY A 137 -9.20 1.33 3.63
CA GLY A 137 -9.93 0.23 3.02
C GLY A 137 -9.24 -1.12 3.25
N GLU A 138 -7.93 -1.20 3.01
CA GLU A 138 -7.13 -2.39 3.32
C GLU A 138 -7.20 -2.76 4.83
N ALA A 139 -7.12 -1.77 5.72
CA ALA A 139 -7.21 -2.00 7.15
C ALA A 139 -8.57 -2.58 7.55
N TYR A 140 -9.66 -2.09 6.97
CA TYR A 140 -10.99 -2.64 7.20
C TYR A 140 -11.15 -4.06 6.65
N MET A 141 -10.53 -4.38 5.50
CA MET A 141 -10.50 -5.77 5.01
C MET A 141 -9.79 -6.71 6.00
N ILE A 142 -8.67 -6.30 6.58
CA ILE A 142 -7.95 -7.07 7.62
C ILE A 142 -8.83 -7.29 8.86
N LYS A 143 -9.70 -6.33 9.19
CA LYS A 143 -10.64 -6.40 10.33
C LYS A 143 -11.94 -7.15 9.99
N GLY A 144 -12.07 -7.73 8.78
CA GLY A 144 -13.29 -8.41 8.34
C GLY A 144 -14.49 -7.46 8.15
N ARG A 145 -14.23 -6.20 7.81
CA ARG A 145 -15.25 -5.16 7.59
C ARG A 145 -15.29 -4.70 6.12
N PRO A 146 -15.69 -5.58 5.19
CA PRO A 146 -15.74 -5.24 3.75
C PRO A 146 -16.73 -4.13 3.42
N ASP A 147 -17.76 -3.96 4.23
CA ASP A 147 -18.73 -2.87 4.15
C ASP A 147 -18.04 -1.49 4.26
N LEU A 148 -17.19 -1.33 5.27
CA LEU A 148 -16.43 -0.10 5.51
C LEU A 148 -15.33 0.09 4.46
N ALA A 149 -14.68 -0.99 4.03
CA ALA A 149 -13.68 -0.92 2.96
C ALA A 149 -14.30 -0.40 1.66
N LYS A 150 -15.45 -0.94 1.27
CA LYS A 150 -16.20 -0.48 0.09
C LYS A 150 -16.62 0.98 0.20
N ALA A 151 -17.03 1.43 1.38
CA ALA A 151 -17.37 2.83 1.62
C ALA A 151 -16.17 3.76 1.40
N GLN A 152 -14.94 3.37 1.75
CA GLN A 152 -13.76 4.18 1.47
C GLN A 152 -13.48 4.29 -0.04
N LEU A 153 -13.59 3.19 -0.78
CA LEU A 153 -13.38 3.18 -2.23
C LEU A 153 -14.41 4.01 -2.99
N ALA A 154 -15.63 4.09 -2.50
CA ALA A 154 -16.69 4.88 -3.13
C ALA A 154 -16.47 6.40 -3.02
N THR A 155 -15.49 6.85 -2.24
CA THR A 155 -15.15 8.26 -2.03
C THR A 155 -13.84 8.68 -2.70
N ILE A 156 -13.20 7.78 -3.46
CA ILE A 156 -12.05 8.04 -4.31
C ILE A 156 -12.52 8.25 -5.75
#